data_ab41a097744819a7f3d736e20e0078a8
#
_entry.id   ab41a097744819a7f3d736e20e0078a8
#
_cell.length_a   1.000
_cell.length_b   1.000
_cell.length_c   1.000
_cell.angle_alpha   90.00
_cell.angle_beta   90.00
_cell.angle_gamma   90.00
#
_symmetry.space_group_name_H-M   'P 1'
#
loop_
_entity.id
_entity.type
_entity.pdbx_description
1 polymer ?
#
loop_
_entity_poly.entity_id
_entity_poly.type
_entity_poly.pdbx_seq_one_letter_code
_entity_poly.pdbx_strand_id
1 'polypeptide(L)'
;MAKNTIEKAIYNRTELLLGDDVMEALAAARVIIFGVGGVGSWCAEGLVRSGITKLTIVDSDRICITNVNRQLMATTKTVGQVKVDALKAHLLEINPKAEVTAVQQIYCEETAGQFNLDEYDYVIDAVDSLKDKVHLILNATSSKAKFFCSLGAALKVDPLKIKVAEFWNVRGCPLGAALRKKMKRAKTMPAKKFLCVYDDEVLPNRGHCHSCGTEKCMCPKAQDGPGNPDLLNHEWFSSKAQINGTTVHVTAIFGMTISGLVIDDIYHRVLKAAVEAVKKPEF
;
A
#
# COMPACT_ATOMS: atom_id res chain seq x y z
N MET A 1 -36.10 1.57 -15.86
CA MET A 1 -35.68 2.35 -14.65
C MET A 1 -34.59 1.59 -13.96
N ALA A 2 -33.32 2.04 -14.08
CA ALA A 2 -32.20 1.44 -13.34
C ALA A 2 -32.45 1.63 -11.84
N LYS A 3 -32.51 0.53 -11.09
CA LYS A 3 -32.57 0.61 -9.63
C LYS A 3 -31.33 1.39 -9.16
N ASN A 4 -31.51 2.62 -8.63
CA ASN A 4 -30.50 3.29 -7.85
C ASN A 4 -30.18 2.40 -6.66
N THR A 5 -29.12 1.63 -6.75
CA THR A 5 -28.64 0.83 -5.65
C THR A 5 -27.83 1.75 -4.71
N ILE A 6 -27.80 1.42 -3.42
CA ILE A 6 -27.01 2.14 -2.43
C ILE A 6 -25.56 2.32 -2.91
N GLU A 7 -25.01 1.32 -3.60
CA GLU A 7 -23.64 1.33 -4.11
C GLU A 7 -23.41 2.42 -5.17
N LYS A 8 -24.38 2.69 -6.06
CA LYS A 8 -24.28 3.83 -6.98
C LYS A 8 -24.27 5.16 -6.22
N ALA A 9 -25.07 5.26 -5.15
CA ALA A 9 -25.14 6.47 -4.35
C ALA A 9 -23.84 6.76 -3.59
N ILE A 10 -23.07 5.74 -3.20
CA ILE A 10 -21.76 5.91 -2.53
C ILE A 10 -20.82 6.78 -3.35
N TYR A 11 -20.80 6.61 -4.67
CA TYR A 11 -19.82 7.25 -5.56
C TYR A 11 -20.37 8.44 -6.34
N ASN A 12 -21.61 8.92 -6.09
CA ASN A 12 -22.23 9.99 -6.87
C ASN A 12 -21.35 11.24 -7.05
N ARG A 13 -20.60 11.63 -6.03
CA ARG A 13 -19.70 12.81 -6.12
C ARG A 13 -18.43 12.52 -6.91
N THR A 14 -17.95 11.31 -6.85
CA THR A 14 -16.80 10.87 -7.65
C THR A 14 -17.19 10.74 -9.11
N GLU A 15 -18.35 10.13 -9.39
CA GLU A 15 -18.95 9.99 -10.70
C GLU A 15 -19.23 11.36 -11.36
N LEU A 16 -19.76 12.33 -10.57
CA LEU A 16 -19.98 13.70 -11.06
C LEU A 16 -18.67 14.38 -11.51
N LEU A 17 -17.56 14.07 -10.86
CA LEU A 17 -16.26 14.64 -11.21
C LEU A 17 -15.56 13.90 -12.34
N LEU A 18 -15.61 12.57 -12.33
CA LEU A 18 -14.78 11.74 -13.21
C LEU A 18 -15.53 11.23 -14.44
N GLY A 19 -16.87 11.14 -14.40
CA GLY A 19 -17.70 10.55 -15.45
C GLY A 19 -17.86 9.05 -15.32
N ASP A 20 -18.91 8.52 -16.00
CA ASP A 20 -19.33 7.11 -15.92
C ASP A 20 -18.24 6.17 -16.46
N ASP A 21 -17.59 6.54 -17.55
CA ASP A 21 -16.55 5.76 -18.22
C ASP A 21 -15.31 5.55 -17.33
N VAL A 22 -14.90 6.58 -16.60
CA VAL A 22 -13.82 6.46 -15.62
C VAL A 22 -14.25 5.63 -14.42
N MET A 23 -15.49 5.78 -13.95
CA MET A 23 -16.02 4.97 -12.85
C MET A 23 -16.09 3.49 -13.20
N GLU A 24 -16.50 3.14 -14.44
CA GLU A 24 -16.46 1.77 -14.94
C GLU A 24 -15.02 1.22 -14.99
N ALA A 25 -14.07 2.02 -15.45
CA ALA A 25 -12.65 1.64 -15.48
C ALA A 25 -12.05 1.46 -14.08
N LEU A 26 -12.44 2.30 -13.10
CA LEU A 26 -12.06 2.14 -11.69
C LEU A 26 -12.61 0.84 -11.11
N ALA A 27 -13.89 0.56 -11.33
CA ALA A 27 -14.54 -0.66 -10.83
C ALA A 27 -13.96 -1.95 -11.47
N ALA A 28 -13.50 -1.87 -12.72
CA ALA A 28 -12.90 -3.00 -13.42
C ALA A 28 -11.44 -3.27 -12.99
N ALA A 29 -10.72 -2.24 -12.55
CA ALA A 29 -9.29 -2.32 -12.25
C ALA A 29 -9.00 -3.28 -11.07
N ARG A 30 -7.98 -4.13 -11.26
CA ARG A 30 -7.49 -5.09 -10.25
C ARG A 30 -6.22 -4.54 -9.60
N VAL A 31 -6.25 -4.32 -8.30
CA VAL A 31 -5.15 -3.75 -7.54
C VAL A 31 -4.65 -4.73 -6.49
N ILE A 32 -3.33 -4.86 -6.33
CA ILE A 32 -2.72 -5.59 -5.21
C ILE A 32 -1.83 -4.64 -4.41
N ILE A 33 -1.95 -4.71 -3.07
CA ILE A 33 -1.14 -3.93 -2.13
C ILE A 33 -0.34 -4.90 -1.26
N PHE A 34 0.97 -4.77 -1.29
CA PHE A 34 1.89 -5.46 -0.39
C PHE A 34 2.26 -4.55 0.78
N GLY A 35 1.91 -5.01 2.00
CA GLY A 35 2.05 -4.26 3.24
C GLY A 35 0.85 -3.35 3.52
N VAL A 36 0.04 -3.69 4.53
CA VAL A 36 -1.11 -2.87 4.97
C VAL A 36 -0.84 -2.20 6.33
N GLY A 37 0.38 -1.69 6.50
CA GLY A 37 0.78 -0.86 7.62
C GLY A 37 0.21 0.56 7.57
N GLY A 38 1.01 1.53 8.05
CA GLY A 38 0.60 2.94 8.12
C GLY A 38 0.38 3.60 6.75
N VAL A 39 0.97 3.09 5.67
CA VAL A 39 0.78 3.61 4.31
C VAL A 39 -0.26 2.79 3.55
N GLY A 40 -0.06 1.47 3.48
CA GLY A 40 -0.91 0.63 2.65
C GLY A 40 -2.37 0.57 3.10
N SER A 41 -2.66 0.68 4.40
CA SER A 41 -4.04 0.71 4.89
C SER A 41 -4.80 1.97 4.44
N TRP A 42 -4.16 3.15 4.46
CA TRP A 42 -4.74 4.38 3.95
C TRP A 42 -4.82 4.41 2.43
N CYS A 43 -3.89 3.74 1.73
CA CYS A 43 -3.99 3.57 0.29
C CYS A 43 -5.21 2.71 -0.08
N ALA A 44 -5.43 1.58 0.60
CA ALA A 44 -6.60 0.72 0.41
C ALA A 44 -7.91 1.47 0.64
N GLU A 45 -7.98 2.27 1.71
CA GLU A 45 -9.10 3.16 2.02
C GLU A 45 -9.39 4.13 0.87
N GLY A 46 -8.37 4.86 0.40
CA GLY A 46 -8.50 5.82 -0.68
C GLY A 46 -8.99 5.17 -1.98
N LEU A 47 -8.49 3.98 -2.32
CA LEU A 47 -8.89 3.23 -3.50
C LEU A 47 -10.36 2.80 -3.44
N VAL A 48 -10.80 2.16 -2.34
CA VAL A 48 -12.18 1.70 -2.20
C VAL A 48 -13.17 2.85 -2.17
N ARG A 49 -12.84 3.96 -1.48
CA ARG A 49 -13.67 5.18 -1.47
C ARG A 49 -13.75 5.88 -2.82
N SER A 50 -12.84 5.60 -3.72
CA SER A 50 -12.81 6.18 -5.07
C SER A 50 -13.44 5.29 -6.15
N GLY A 51 -13.88 4.08 -5.81
CA GLY A 51 -14.57 3.19 -6.74
C GLY A 51 -13.79 1.96 -7.19
N ILE A 52 -12.58 1.72 -6.70
CA ILE A 52 -11.90 0.43 -6.89
C ILE A 52 -12.65 -0.65 -6.11
N THR A 53 -13.09 -1.68 -6.81
CA THR A 53 -13.87 -2.78 -6.21
C THR A 53 -13.09 -4.09 -6.11
N LYS A 54 -12.01 -4.27 -6.87
CA LYS A 54 -11.21 -5.50 -6.92
C LYS A 54 -9.83 -5.26 -6.30
N LEU A 55 -9.70 -5.60 -5.02
CA LEU A 55 -8.51 -5.30 -4.23
C LEU A 55 -7.98 -6.55 -3.52
N THR A 56 -6.71 -6.85 -3.74
CA THR A 56 -5.96 -7.85 -2.95
C THR A 56 -5.04 -7.12 -1.98
N ILE A 57 -5.11 -7.48 -0.70
CA ILE A 57 -4.28 -6.91 0.36
C ILE A 57 -3.45 -8.01 1.02
N VAL A 58 -2.14 -7.79 1.10
CA VAL A 58 -1.15 -8.79 1.56
C VAL A 58 -0.35 -8.23 2.72
N ASP A 59 -0.41 -8.89 3.88
CA ASP A 59 0.38 -8.57 5.08
C ASP A 59 0.36 -9.78 6.01
N SER A 60 1.47 -10.15 6.61
CA SER A 60 1.55 -11.29 7.50
C SER A 60 1.20 -10.98 8.95
N ASP A 61 1.18 -9.72 9.33
CA ASP A 61 1.18 -9.28 10.71
C ASP A 61 -0.20 -9.30 11.37
N ARG A 62 -0.16 -9.27 12.71
CA ARG A 62 -1.29 -8.92 13.58
C ARG A 62 -1.17 -7.47 14.03
N ILE A 63 -2.31 -6.89 14.42
CA ILE A 63 -2.39 -5.54 14.95
C ILE A 63 -1.75 -5.48 16.32
N CYS A 64 -0.73 -4.64 16.46
CA CYS A 64 -0.08 -4.32 17.74
C CYS A 64 -0.65 -3.01 18.29
N ILE A 65 -0.66 -2.85 19.62
CA ILE A 65 -1.10 -1.61 20.27
C ILE A 65 -0.35 -0.36 19.75
N THR A 66 0.93 -0.50 19.40
CA THR A 66 1.73 0.57 18.85
C THR A 66 1.40 0.91 17.39
N ASN A 67 0.50 0.16 16.74
CA ASN A 67 0.00 0.48 15.40
C ASN A 67 -1.17 1.46 15.42
N VAL A 68 -1.87 1.58 16.55
CA VAL A 68 -3.08 2.40 16.72
C VAL A 68 -2.84 3.87 16.35
N ASN A 69 -1.63 4.37 16.55
CA ASN A 69 -1.29 5.75 16.25
C ASN A 69 -1.26 6.09 14.74
N ARG A 70 -1.25 5.08 13.82
CA ARG A 70 -1.05 5.37 12.39
C ARG A 70 -1.67 4.40 11.39
N GLN A 71 -2.06 3.19 11.78
CA GLN A 71 -2.66 2.20 10.88
C GLN A 71 -4.18 2.29 10.95
N LEU A 72 -4.84 2.42 9.82
CA LEU A 72 -6.27 2.72 9.72
C LEU A 72 -7.15 1.74 10.50
N MET A 73 -6.93 0.43 10.31
CA MET A 73 -7.71 -0.62 10.95
C MET A 73 -7.33 -0.88 12.42
N ALA A 74 -6.24 -0.25 12.89
CA ALA A 74 -5.74 -0.47 14.24
C ALA A 74 -6.46 0.44 15.23
N THR A 75 -7.25 -0.16 16.10
CA THR A 75 -7.95 0.46 17.23
C THR A 75 -7.72 -0.36 18.49
N THR A 76 -8.09 0.16 19.65
CA THR A 76 -8.03 -0.61 20.90
C THR A 76 -8.88 -1.90 20.87
N LYS A 77 -9.90 -1.96 19.99
CA LYS A 77 -10.78 -3.12 19.82
C LYS A 77 -10.24 -4.16 18.83
N THR A 78 -9.30 -3.77 17.97
CA THR A 78 -8.77 -4.65 16.92
C THR A 78 -7.37 -5.17 17.22
N VAL A 79 -6.75 -4.75 18.32
CA VAL A 79 -5.43 -5.27 18.76
C VAL A 79 -5.48 -6.80 18.87
N GLY A 80 -4.49 -7.49 18.27
CA GLY A 80 -4.39 -8.94 18.19
C GLY A 80 -5.04 -9.57 16.97
N GLN A 81 -5.94 -8.88 16.27
CA GLN A 81 -6.53 -9.36 15.02
C GLN A 81 -5.49 -9.36 13.89
N VAL A 82 -5.71 -10.21 12.89
CA VAL A 82 -4.93 -10.23 11.66
C VAL A 82 -5.17 -8.92 10.90
N LYS A 83 -4.09 -8.24 10.48
CA LYS A 83 -4.20 -6.92 9.85
C LYS A 83 -5.08 -6.92 8.60
N VAL A 84 -4.86 -7.89 7.71
CA VAL A 84 -5.61 -7.96 6.44
C VAL A 84 -7.09 -8.26 6.67
N ASP A 85 -7.45 -9.06 7.68
CA ASP A 85 -8.84 -9.37 7.99
C ASP A 85 -9.56 -8.16 8.59
N ALA A 86 -8.93 -7.47 9.54
CA ALA A 86 -9.49 -6.26 10.14
C ALA A 86 -9.65 -5.14 9.10
N LEU A 87 -8.68 -4.97 8.19
CA LEU A 87 -8.78 -3.99 7.12
C LEU A 87 -9.87 -4.37 6.11
N LYS A 88 -9.96 -5.65 5.71
CA LYS A 88 -11.04 -6.14 4.84
C LYS A 88 -12.41 -5.85 5.43
N ALA A 89 -12.62 -6.17 6.72
CA ALA A 89 -13.89 -5.90 7.40
C ALA A 89 -14.24 -4.40 7.32
N HIS A 90 -13.29 -3.52 7.60
CA HIS A 90 -13.47 -2.07 7.51
C HIS A 90 -13.80 -1.61 6.07
N LEU A 91 -13.09 -2.12 5.06
CA LEU A 91 -13.33 -1.74 3.66
C LEU A 91 -14.71 -2.18 3.16
N LEU A 92 -15.21 -3.33 3.65
CA LEU A 92 -16.55 -3.82 3.31
C LEU A 92 -17.66 -3.02 4.02
N GLU A 93 -17.38 -2.29 5.10
CA GLU A 93 -18.32 -1.30 5.65
C GLU A 93 -18.49 -0.08 4.75
N ILE A 94 -17.47 0.26 3.94
CA ILE A 94 -17.53 1.35 2.95
C ILE A 94 -18.29 0.90 1.71
N ASN A 95 -17.89 -0.24 1.13
CA ASN A 95 -18.55 -0.84 -0.02
C ASN A 95 -18.76 -2.35 0.21
N PRO A 96 -19.96 -2.78 0.62
CA PRO A 96 -20.24 -4.19 0.91
C PRO A 96 -20.08 -5.13 -0.30
N LYS A 97 -20.05 -4.59 -1.52
CA LYS A 97 -19.87 -5.36 -2.77
C LYS A 97 -18.44 -5.35 -3.30
N ALA A 98 -17.51 -4.71 -2.59
CA ALA A 98 -16.12 -4.78 -2.99
C ALA A 98 -15.57 -6.20 -2.86
N GLU A 99 -14.87 -6.65 -3.88
CA GLU A 99 -14.16 -7.94 -3.90
C GLU A 99 -12.79 -7.78 -3.25
N VAL A 100 -12.75 -7.78 -1.90
CA VAL A 100 -11.52 -7.64 -1.15
C VAL A 100 -10.97 -9.02 -0.79
N THR A 101 -9.83 -9.38 -1.37
CA THR A 101 -9.07 -10.60 -1.03
C THR A 101 -8.03 -10.27 0.02
N ALA A 102 -8.18 -10.85 1.22
CA ALA A 102 -7.22 -10.70 2.32
C ALA A 102 -6.26 -11.91 2.31
N VAL A 103 -4.95 -11.65 2.22
CA VAL A 103 -3.91 -12.68 2.19
C VAL A 103 -2.96 -12.45 3.36
N GLN A 104 -3.09 -13.29 4.40
CA GLN A 104 -2.20 -13.27 5.55
C GLN A 104 -0.89 -13.98 5.19
N GLN A 105 0.01 -13.27 4.52
CA GLN A 105 1.29 -13.82 4.10
C GLN A 105 2.36 -12.73 4.03
N ILE A 106 3.61 -13.12 4.30
CA ILE A 106 4.76 -12.28 4.02
C ILE A 106 5.08 -12.37 2.52
N TYR A 107 5.37 -11.22 1.89
CA TYR A 107 6.00 -11.22 0.58
C TYR A 107 7.51 -11.30 0.75
N CYS A 108 8.10 -12.35 0.23
CA CYS A 108 9.54 -12.55 0.13
C CYS A 108 9.86 -13.34 -1.15
N GLU A 109 11.14 -13.63 -1.39
CA GLU A 109 11.58 -14.38 -2.58
C GLU A 109 10.92 -15.75 -2.66
N GLU A 110 10.79 -16.43 -1.52
CA GLU A 110 10.23 -17.78 -1.39
C GLU A 110 8.71 -17.83 -1.66
N THR A 111 7.99 -16.77 -1.34
CA THR A 111 6.52 -16.67 -1.50
C THR A 111 6.10 -15.94 -2.76
N ALA A 112 7.02 -15.25 -3.43
CA ALA A 112 6.71 -14.40 -4.58
C ALA A 112 6.01 -15.15 -5.72
N GLY A 113 6.34 -16.41 -5.94
CA GLY A 113 5.71 -17.27 -6.95
C GLY A 113 4.22 -17.54 -6.75
N GLN A 114 3.67 -17.25 -5.56
CA GLN A 114 2.25 -17.39 -5.26
C GLN A 114 1.42 -16.18 -5.75
N PHE A 115 2.08 -15.11 -6.15
CA PHE A 115 1.45 -13.87 -6.62
C PHE A 115 1.71 -13.71 -8.12
N ASN A 116 0.72 -14.01 -8.96
CA ASN A 116 0.80 -13.71 -10.39
C ASN A 116 0.53 -12.21 -10.61
N LEU A 117 1.59 -11.39 -10.65
CA LEU A 117 1.47 -9.95 -10.78
C LEU A 117 0.91 -9.50 -12.14
N ASP A 118 0.96 -10.35 -13.17
CA ASP A 118 0.37 -10.07 -14.49
C ASP A 118 -1.15 -10.11 -14.51
N GLU A 119 -1.79 -10.61 -13.44
CA GLU A 119 -3.24 -10.59 -13.28
C GLU A 119 -3.77 -9.26 -12.74
N TYR A 120 -2.90 -8.35 -12.32
CA TYR A 120 -3.26 -7.05 -11.76
C TYR A 120 -2.95 -5.92 -12.74
N ASP A 121 -3.78 -4.89 -12.71
CA ASP A 121 -3.51 -3.63 -13.40
C ASP A 121 -2.50 -2.78 -12.64
N TYR A 122 -2.57 -2.83 -11.31
CA TYR A 122 -1.71 -2.06 -10.41
C TYR A 122 -1.13 -2.92 -9.31
N VAL A 123 0.17 -2.75 -9.07
CA VAL A 123 0.90 -3.29 -7.93
C VAL A 123 1.40 -2.14 -7.07
N ILE A 124 1.11 -2.19 -5.77
CA ILE A 124 1.50 -1.17 -4.80
C ILE A 124 2.41 -1.79 -3.75
N ASP A 125 3.58 -1.20 -3.59
CA ASP A 125 4.57 -1.59 -2.60
C ASP A 125 4.56 -0.61 -1.43
N ALA A 126 4.04 -1.06 -0.28
CA ALA A 126 4.09 -0.38 1.00
C ALA A 126 4.85 -1.22 2.08
N VAL A 127 5.72 -2.14 1.64
CA VAL A 127 6.59 -2.96 2.49
C VAL A 127 7.73 -2.12 3.04
N ASP A 128 8.18 -2.38 4.27
CA ASP A 128 9.29 -1.65 4.91
C ASP A 128 10.60 -2.47 5.00
N SER A 129 10.57 -3.77 4.68
CA SER A 129 11.77 -4.64 4.62
C SER A 129 12.63 -4.31 3.40
N LEU A 130 13.88 -3.96 3.63
CA LEU A 130 14.82 -3.63 2.54
C LEU A 130 15.08 -4.80 1.58
N LYS A 131 15.15 -6.04 2.11
CA LYS A 131 15.40 -7.25 1.28
C LYS A 131 14.21 -7.50 0.37
N ASP A 132 13.05 -7.63 0.95
CA ASP A 132 11.83 -8.03 0.25
C ASP A 132 11.33 -6.93 -0.69
N LYS A 133 11.53 -5.67 -0.30
CA LYS A 133 11.22 -4.51 -1.14
C LYS A 133 12.07 -4.49 -2.43
N VAL A 134 13.37 -4.82 -2.38
CA VAL A 134 14.19 -4.94 -3.59
C VAL A 134 13.62 -6.04 -4.49
N HIS A 135 13.31 -7.22 -3.92
CA HIS A 135 12.75 -8.31 -4.68
C HIS A 135 11.40 -7.93 -5.33
N LEU A 136 10.50 -7.31 -4.54
CA LEU A 136 9.19 -6.87 -5.04
C LEU A 136 9.32 -5.84 -6.17
N ILE A 137 10.23 -4.86 -6.05
CA ILE A 137 10.49 -3.87 -7.11
C ILE A 137 10.93 -4.55 -8.40
N LEU A 138 11.87 -5.50 -8.34
CA LEU A 138 12.36 -6.21 -9.51
C LEU A 138 11.25 -7.06 -10.15
N ASN A 139 10.48 -7.79 -9.35
CA ASN A 139 9.38 -8.62 -9.83
C ASN A 139 8.24 -7.76 -10.42
N ALA A 140 7.76 -6.76 -9.69
CA ALA A 140 6.65 -5.91 -10.14
C ALA A 140 7.02 -5.09 -11.38
N THR A 141 8.25 -4.63 -11.50
CA THR A 141 8.67 -3.89 -12.71
C THR A 141 8.86 -4.81 -13.92
N SER A 142 8.98 -6.11 -13.74
CA SER A 142 9.02 -7.09 -14.83
C SER A 142 7.63 -7.55 -15.27
N SER A 143 6.59 -7.34 -14.45
CA SER A 143 5.20 -7.66 -14.80
C SER A 143 4.56 -6.63 -15.73
N LYS A 144 3.35 -6.91 -16.24
CA LYS A 144 2.56 -5.97 -17.04
C LYS A 144 1.96 -4.84 -16.20
N ALA A 145 1.74 -5.08 -14.91
CA ALA A 145 1.07 -4.15 -14.01
C ALA A 145 1.79 -2.79 -13.91
N LYS A 146 1.05 -1.72 -13.74
CA LYS A 146 1.61 -0.43 -13.31
C LYS A 146 2.07 -0.53 -11.86
N PHE A 147 3.25 -0.04 -11.56
CA PHE A 147 3.85 -0.18 -10.25
C PHE A 147 4.07 1.16 -9.57
N PHE A 148 3.60 1.28 -8.31
CA PHE A 148 3.84 2.42 -7.43
C PHE A 148 4.47 1.96 -6.12
N CYS A 149 5.40 2.75 -5.59
CA CYS A 149 6.17 2.39 -4.41
C CYS A 149 6.11 3.49 -3.36
N SER A 150 5.81 3.12 -2.11
CA SER A 150 6.06 3.96 -0.95
C SER A 150 7.49 3.81 -0.49
N LEU A 151 8.22 4.91 -0.32
CA LEU A 151 9.47 4.90 0.39
C LEU A 151 9.28 5.14 1.90
N GLY A 152 10.33 5.52 2.63
CA GLY A 152 10.27 5.65 4.07
C GLY A 152 9.37 6.79 4.54
N ALA A 153 8.32 6.48 5.29
CA ALA A 153 7.36 7.42 5.88
C ALA A 153 7.60 7.69 7.38
N ALA A 154 8.68 7.16 7.95
CA ALA A 154 9.05 7.39 9.34
C ALA A 154 10.01 8.59 9.49
N LEU A 155 10.11 9.14 10.72
CA LEU A 155 11.00 10.26 11.07
C LEU A 155 10.64 11.56 10.34
N LYS A 156 9.34 11.84 10.18
CA LYS A 156 8.79 12.96 9.42
C LYS A 156 7.61 13.58 10.14
N VAL A 157 7.45 14.89 9.96
CA VAL A 157 6.34 15.67 10.53
C VAL A 157 5.75 16.64 9.52
N ASP A 158 6.57 17.21 8.62
CA ASP A 158 6.11 18.21 7.66
C ASP A 158 5.40 17.55 6.45
N PRO A 159 4.07 17.64 6.34
CA PRO A 159 3.33 17.02 5.23
C PRO A 159 3.62 17.67 3.87
N LEU A 160 4.12 18.90 3.84
CA LEU A 160 4.39 19.64 2.61
C LEU A 160 5.69 19.18 1.92
N LYS A 161 6.49 18.35 2.59
CA LYS A 161 7.69 17.75 2.02
C LYS A 161 7.44 16.43 1.31
N ILE A 162 6.21 15.92 1.35
CA ILE A 162 5.83 14.69 0.64
C ILE A 162 5.80 14.98 -0.86
N LYS A 163 6.50 14.15 -1.62
CA LYS A 163 6.75 14.32 -3.06
C LYS A 163 6.55 13.02 -3.82
N VAL A 164 6.34 13.16 -5.11
CA VAL A 164 6.33 12.04 -6.06
C VAL A 164 7.49 12.22 -7.05
N ALA A 165 8.28 11.19 -7.24
CA ALA A 165 9.32 11.18 -8.27
C ALA A 165 9.57 9.78 -8.82
N GLU A 166 10.16 9.72 -10.00
CA GLU A 166 10.74 8.48 -10.52
C GLU A 166 11.86 8.01 -9.60
N PHE A 167 11.97 6.69 -9.39
CA PHE A 167 12.83 6.06 -8.38
C PHE A 167 14.29 6.54 -8.39
N TRP A 168 14.89 6.71 -9.56
CA TRP A 168 16.28 7.16 -9.68
C TRP A 168 16.44 8.67 -9.43
N ASN A 169 15.35 9.44 -9.50
CA ASN A 169 15.31 10.88 -9.22
C ASN A 169 15.03 11.21 -7.76
N VAL A 170 14.65 10.23 -6.94
CA VAL A 170 14.44 10.43 -5.50
C VAL A 170 15.73 10.92 -4.82
N ARG A 171 15.63 12.00 -4.04
CA ARG A 171 16.73 12.59 -3.27
C ARG A 171 16.33 12.72 -1.80
N GLY A 172 17.30 12.67 -0.89
CA GLY A 172 17.08 12.89 0.55
C GLY A 172 16.46 11.73 1.32
N CYS A 173 15.87 10.72 0.68
CA CYS A 173 15.26 9.58 1.35
C CYS A 173 16.30 8.47 1.64
N PRO A 174 16.56 8.13 2.94
CA PRO A 174 17.52 7.08 3.29
C PRO A 174 17.17 5.70 2.75
N LEU A 175 15.87 5.31 2.80
CA LEU A 175 15.41 4.04 2.27
C LEU A 175 15.62 3.96 0.75
N GLY A 176 15.28 5.00 0.01
CA GLY A 176 15.51 5.07 -1.43
C GLY A 176 17.00 4.98 -1.79
N ALA A 177 17.86 5.62 -1.01
CA ALA A 177 19.32 5.53 -1.19
C ALA A 177 19.83 4.10 -0.91
N ALA A 178 19.33 3.44 0.16
CA ALA A 178 19.71 2.07 0.51
C ALA A 178 19.26 1.06 -0.55
N LEU A 179 18.04 1.19 -1.09
CA LEU A 179 17.52 0.37 -2.18
C LEU A 179 18.42 0.48 -3.42
N ARG A 180 18.70 1.69 -3.88
CA ARG A 180 19.59 1.92 -5.05
C ARG A 180 21.00 1.36 -4.82
N LYS A 181 21.55 1.53 -3.60
CA LYS A 181 22.87 0.98 -3.25
C LYS A 181 22.86 -0.56 -3.31
N LYS A 182 21.81 -1.19 -2.78
CA LYS A 182 21.68 -2.66 -2.78
C LYS A 182 21.54 -3.20 -4.21
N MET A 183 20.70 -2.59 -5.04
CA MET A 183 20.53 -2.96 -6.45
C MET A 183 21.83 -2.82 -7.24
N LYS A 184 22.55 -1.68 -7.08
CA LYS A 184 23.84 -1.47 -7.75
C LYS A 184 24.88 -2.52 -7.36
N ARG A 185 24.96 -2.90 -6.07
CA ARG A 185 25.88 -3.96 -5.60
C ARG A 185 25.52 -5.32 -6.17
N ALA A 186 24.23 -5.64 -6.26
CA ALA A 186 23.73 -6.90 -6.85
C ALA A 186 23.74 -6.89 -8.38
N LYS A 187 24.10 -5.76 -9.03
CA LYS A 187 24.02 -5.54 -10.48
C LYS A 187 22.63 -5.84 -11.04
N THR A 188 21.58 -5.52 -10.26
CA THR A 188 20.18 -5.67 -10.65
C THR A 188 19.54 -4.31 -10.89
N MET A 189 18.60 -4.23 -11.84
CA MET A 189 17.91 -3.00 -12.22
C MET A 189 16.43 -3.29 -12.45
N PRO A 190 15.52 -2.37 -12.04
CA PRO A 190 14.12 -2.46 -12.40
C PRO A 190 13.94 -2.50 -13.92
N ALA A 191 13.04 -3.36 -14.41
CA ALA A 191 12.81 -3.54 -15.85
C ALA A 191 12.12 -2.32 -16.50
N LYS A 192 11.36 -1.53 -15.70
CA LYS A 192 10.73 -0.28 -16.16
C LYS A 192 10.82 0.81 -15.10
N LYS A 193 10.68 2.07 -15.52
CA LYS A 193 10.58 3.23 -14.62
C LYS A 193 9.29 3.16 -13.82
N PHE A 194 9.34 3.63 -12.57
CA PHE A 194 8.18 3.69 -11.69
C PHE A 194 8.25 4.90 -10.76
N LEU A 195 7.09 5.30 -10.26
CA LEU A 195 6.96 6.43 -9.34
C LEU A 195 7.02 5.97 -7.88
N CYS A 196 7.69 6.78 -7.08
CA CYS A 196 7.76 6.62 -5.64
C CYS A 196 7.12 7.82 -4.95
N VAL A 197 6.36 7.56 -3.89
CA VAL A 197 6.00 8.57 -2.90
C VAL A 197 7.09 8.58 -1.84
N TYR A 198 7.65 9.74 -1.57
CA TYR A 198 8.77 9.92 -0.64
C TYR A 198 8.75 11.30 -0.01
N ASP A 199 9.61 11.47 0.96
CA ASP A 199 9.87 12.73 1.64
C ASP A 199 11.34 12.78 2.04
N ASP A 200 11.95 13.94 1.93
CA ASP A 200 13.39 14.15 2.21
C ASP A 200 13.67 14.58 3.66
N GLU A 201 12.63 14.78 4.48
CA GLU A 201 12.81 15.05 5.90
C GLU A 201 13.30 13.79 6.64
N VAL A 202 14.29 13.98 7.52
CA VAL A 202 14.79 12.93 8.42
C VAL A 202 15.04 13.54 9.80
N LEU A 203 14.08 13.36 10.70
CA LEU A 203 14.16 13.86 12.06
C LEU A 203 14.75 12.79 13.00
N PRO A 204 15.45 13.16 14.06
CA PRO A 204 15.85 12.23 15.11
C PRO A 204 14.62 11.80 15.94
N ASN A 205 14.63 10.55 16.44
CA ASN A 205 13.73 10.18 17.54
C ASN A 205 14.06 11.04 18.77
N ARG A 206 13.09 11.72 19.34
CA ARG A 206 13.26 12.53 20.56
C ARG A 206 12.86 11.78 21.83
N GLY A 207 12.05 10.75 21.69
CA GLY A 207 11.60 9.89 22.78
C GLY A 207 12.25 8.52 22.76
N HIS A 208 11.97 7.73 23.80
CA HIS A 208 12.42 6.35 23.90
C HIS A 208 11.21 5.41 23.86
N CYS A 209 11.34 4.29 23.16
CA CYS A 209 10.34 3.22 23.18
C CYS A 209 10.73 2.19 24.25
N HIS A 210 9.93 2.05 25.30
CA HIS A 210 10.27 1.22 26.46
C HIS A 210 9.74 -0.21 26.42
N SER A 211 8.81 -0.53 25.49
CA SER A 211 8.12 -1.82 25.51
C SER A 211 8.03 -2.54 24.16
N CYS A 212 7.97 -1.82 23.06
CA CYS A 212 7.79 -2.44 21.75
C CYS A 212 9.07 -3.16 21.28
N GLY A 213 8.96 -4.44 20.95
CA GLY A 213 10.09 -5.27 20.52
C GLY A 213 10.99 -5.79 21.63
N THR A 214 10.58 -5.65 22.90
CA THR A 214 11.27 -6.19 24.09
C THR A 214 10.40 -7.29 24.75
N GLU A 215 10.96 -7.98 25.75
CA GLU A 215 10.23 -8.95 26.59
C GLU A 215 9.00 -8.34 27.31
N LYS A 216 8.98 -7.02 27.46
CA LYS A 216 7.86 -6.26 28.03
C LYS A 216 6.81 -5.87 26.99
N CYS A 217 6.84 -6.47 25.81
CA CYS A 217 5.87 -6.21 24.76
C CYS A 217 4.48 -6.68 25.19
N MET A 218 3.50 -5.77 25.19
CA MET A 218 2.11 -6.07 25.55
C MET A 218 1.28 -6.61 24.37
N CYS A 219 1.91 -6.97 23.26
CA CYS A 219 1.20 -7.51 22.11
C CYS A 219 0.71 -8.93 22.37
N PRO A 220 -0.58 -9.25 22.10
CA PRO A 220 -1.15 -10.58 22.35
C PRO A 220 -0.38 -11.72 21.66
N LYS A 221 0.28 -11.44 20.54
CA LYS A 221 1.10 -12.42 19.81
C LYS A 221 2.31 -12.96 20.59
N ALA A 222 2.76 -12.23 21.60
CA ALA A 222 3.92 -12.63 22.38
C ALA A 222 3.57 -13.67 23.46
N GLN A 223 2.29 -13.81 23.80
CA GLN A 223 1.87 -14.61 24.94
C GLN A 223 0.88 -15.74 24.62
N ASP A 224 -0.16 -15.52 23.79
CA ASP A 224 -1.26 -16.49 23.64
C ASP A 224 -1.86 -16.53 22.23
N GLY A 225 -1.18 -16.08 21.20
CA GLY A 225 -1.82 -15.86 19.91
C GLY A 225 -2.21 -17.15 19.20
N PRO A 226 -3.50 -17.34 18.80
CA PRO A 226 -3.86 -18.28 17.77
C PRO A 226 -3.39 -17.72 16.41
N GLY A 227 -2.10 -17.50 16.26
CA GLY A 227 -1.44 -17.13 15.02
C GLY A 227 -0.82 -18.37 14.41
N ASN A 228 -0.57 -18.37 13.10
CA ASN A 228 0.29 -19.38 12.52
C ASN A 228 1.62 -19.37 13.31
N PRO A 229 2.02 -20.46 13.96
CA PRO A 229 3.26 -20.55 14.74
C PRO A 229 4.49 -20.14 13.92
N ASP A 230 4.49 -20.43 12.62
CA ASP A 230 5.57 -20.08 11.70
C ASP A 230 5.70 -18.57 11.50
N LEU A 231 4.62 -17.79 11.72
CA LEU A 231 4.64 -16.33 11.66
C LEU A 231 5.07 -15.68 12.98
N LEU A 232 4.94 -16.40 14.12
CA LEU A 232 5.35 -15.91 15.44
C LEU A 232 6.86 -15.86 15.61
N ASN A 233 7.58 -16.77 14.95
CA ASN A 233 9.03 -16.93 15.05
C ASN A 233 9.79 -16.32 13.86
N HIS A 234 9.10 -15.54 13.01
CA HIS A 234 9.77 -14.93 11.87
C HIS A 234 10.83 -13.93 12.35
N GLU A 235 12.08 -14.12 11.96
CA GLU A 235 13.26 -13.29 12.32
C GLU A 235 13.06 -11.79 12.06
N TRP A 236 12.10 -11.45 11.23
CA TRP A 236 11.74 -10.09 10.87
C TRP A 236 11.27 -9.22 12.05
N PHE A 237 10.69 -9.84 13.09
CA PHE A 237 10.29 -9.14 14.32
C PHE A 237 11.44 -8.91 15.28
N SER A 238 12.43 -9.79 15.28
CA SER A 238 13.59 -9.73 16.17
C SER A 238 14.72 -8.83 15.64
N SER A 239 14.70 -8.50 14.34
CA SER A 239 15.84 -7.88 13.65
C SER A 239 15.73 -6.38 13.39
N LYS A 240 14.67 -5.69 13.84
CA LYS A 240 14.61 -4.22 13.72
C LYS A 240 15.62 -3.59 14.68
N ALA A 241 16.79 -3.26 14.15
CA ALA A 241 17.87 -2.60 14.90
C ALA A 241 17.43 -1.24 15.49
N GLN A 242 16.37 -0.62 14.97
CA GLN A 242 15.83 0.64 15.46
C GLN A 242 14.34 0.77 15.13
N ILE A 243 13.54 1.17 16.14
CA ILE A 243 12.14 1.58 15.94
C ILE A 243 12.11 3.07 15.67
N ASN A 244 11.59 3.43 14.51
CA ASN A 244 11.46 4.82 14.08
C ASN A 244 10.08 5.37 14.43
N GLY A 245 10.06 6.58 15.01
CA GLY A 245 8.84 7.33 15.28
C GLY A 245 8.11 7.69 13.98
N THR A 246 6.78 7.66 14.05
CA THR A 246 5.90 8.00 12.92
C THR A 246 4.64 8.71 13.41
N THR A 247 4.06 9.50 12.53
CA THR A 247 2.80 10.23 12.76
C THR A 247 1.76 9.80 11.73
N VAL A 248 0.48 9.82 12.11
CA VAL A 248 -0.62 9.36 11.24
C VAL A 248 -0.74 10.19 9.97
N HIS A 249 -0.67 11.51 10.08
CA HIS A 249 -0.89 12.38 8.91
C HIS A 249 0.14 12.14 7.81
N VAL A 250 1.42 11.92 8.14
CA VAL A 250 2.44 11.61 7.15
C VAL A 250 2.15 10.27 6.46
N THR A 251 1.93 9.21 7.24
CA THR A 251 1.68 7.88 6.66
C THR A 251 0.38 7.84 5.86
N ALA A 252 -0.66 8.55 6.31
CA ALA A 252 -1.93 8.65 5.60
C ALA A 252 -1.80 9.43 4.28
N ILE A 253 -1.07 10.55 4.25
CA ILE A 253 -0.84 11.30 3.02
C ILE A 253 -0.02 10.47 2.03
N PHE A 254 0.99 9.72 2.46
CA PHE A 254 1.68 8.77 1.59
C PHE A 254 0.69 7.78 0.94
N GLY A 255 -0.18 7.16 1.74
CA GLY A 255 -1.19 6.22 1.26
C GLY A 255 -2.19 6.86 0.31
N MET A 256 -2.74 8.03 0.68
CA MET A 256 -3.67 8.80 -0.14
C MET A 256 -3.02 9.29 -1.44
N THR A 257 -1.75 9.68 -1.41
CA THR A 257 -1.02 10.07 -2.62
C THR A 257 -0.90 8.89 -3.58
N ILE A 258 -0.59 7.67 -3.09
CA ILE A 258 -0.50 6.48 -3.95
C ILE A 258 -1.87 6.15 -4.55
N SER A 259 -2.95 6.18 -3.77
CA SER A 259 -4.31 5.95 -4.30
C SER A 259 -4.66 7.00 -5.35
N GLY A 260 -4.29 8.26 -5.12
CA GLY A 260 -4.46 9.34 -6.09
C GLY A 260 -3.70 9.07 -7.41
N LEU A 261 -2.47 8.55 -7.35
CA LEU A 261 -1.70 8.19 -8.55
C LEU A 261 -2.37 7.08 -9.38
N VAL A 262 -3.02 6.11 -8.71
CA VAL A 262 -3.80 5.06 -9.41
C VAL A 262 -5.00 5.67 -10.11
N ILE A 263 -5.77 6.50 -9.41
CA ILE A 263 -6.98 7.15 -9.95
C ILE A 263 -6.62 8.07 -11.12
N ASP A 264 -5.59 8.88 -10.97
CA ASP A 264 -5.08 9.81 -11.99
C ASP A 264 -4.64 9.05 -13.26
N ASP A 265 -3.92 7.94 -13.11
CA ASP A 265 -3.50 7.11 -14.24
C ASP A 265 -4.70 6.49 -14.99
N ILE A 266 -5.72 6.02 -14.26
CA ILE A 266 -6.95 5.48 -14.87
C ILE A 266 -7.70 6.60 -15.61
N TYR A 267 -7.88 7.74 -14.97
CA TYR A 267 -8.55 8.92 -15.53
C TYR A 267 -7.92 9.33 -16.86
N HIS A 268 -6.61 9.58 -16.86
CA HIS A 268 -5.91 10.01 -18.07
C HIS A 268 -5.86 8.94 -19.16
N ARG A 269 -5.79 7.66 -18.80
CA ARG A 269 -5.85 6.55 -19.76
C ARG A 269 -7.20 6.47 -20.47
N VAL A 270 -8.30 6.61 -19.73
CA VAL A 270 -9.67 6.60 -20.31
C VAL A 270 -9.86 7.79 -21.23
N LEU A 271 -9.52 9.02 -20.80
CA LEU A 271 -9.65 10.22 -21.63
C LEU A 271 -8.82 10.13 -22.92
N LYS A 272 -7.59 9.60 -22.82
CA LYS A 272 -6.74 9.41 -23.99
C LYS A 272 -7.37 8.42 -24.99
N ALA A 273 -7.90 7.30 -24.51
CA ALA A 273 -8.56 6.33 -25.35
C ALA A 273 -9.81 6.92 -26.06
N ALA A 274 -10.60 7.73 -25.34
CA ALA A 274 -11.75 8.42 -25.93
C ALA A 274 -11.33 9.39 -27.06
N VAL A 275 -10.28 10.17 -26.86
CA VAL A 275 -9.75 11.09 -27.89
C VAL A 275 -9.22 10.32 -29.11
N GLU A 276 -8.54 9.18 -28.91
CA GLU A 276 -8.04 8.33 -30.00
C GLU A 276 -9.16 7.66 -30.79
N ALA A 277 -10.27 7.28 -30.12
CA ALA A 277 -11.44 6.71 -30.77
C ALA A 277 -12.14 7.71 -31.72
N VAL A 278 -12.24 8.98 -31.31
CA VAL A 278 -12.83 10.05 -32.13
C VAL A 278 -11.98 10.38 -33.37
N LYS A 279 -10.66 10.15 -33.30
CA LYS A 279 -9.73 10.43 -34.41
C LYS A 279 -9.64 9.35 -35.48
N LYS A 280 -10.20 8.16 -35.26
CA LYS A 280 -10.26 7.11 -36.28
C LYS A 280 -11.47 7.38 -37.16
N PRO A 281 -11.31 7.75 -38.46
CA PRO A 281 -12.46 7.86 -39.35
C PRO A 281 -13.10 6.48 -39.51
N GLU A 282 -14.44 6.46 -39.45
CA GLU A 282 -15.21 5.30 -39.91
C GLU A 282 -14.90 5.13 -41.43
N PHE A 283 -14.22 4.03 -41.76
CA PHE A 283 -14.08 3.58 -43.14
C PHE A 283 -15.12 2.51 -43.44
#